data_a3142898308cc626dd1a12994b1a9beb
#
_entry.id   a3142898308cc626dd1a12994b1a9beb
#
_cell.length_a   1.000
_cell.length_b   1.000
_cell.length_c   1.000
_cell.angle_alpha   90.00
_cell.angle_beta   90.00
_cell.angle_gamma   90.00
#
_symmetry.space_group_name_H-M   'P 1'
#
loop_
_entity.id
_entity.type
_entity.pdbx_description
1 polymer ?
#
loop_
_entity_poly.entity_id
_entity_poly.type
_entity_poly.pdbx_seq_one_letter_code
_entity_poly.pdbx_strand_id
1 'polypeptide(L)'
;MWALKGTKPILRTFNSHEKVNVVGAINPFEDEGIYAYIDTLNAKNFETFVRKIVEMYGKSRKVFMFLDNARSHHAKLLQPFLESVRNKFELVFLPPYSPDLSEIEKLWQEIKSEVVYNAFYNTFADFKNALTRAFRRKNNSGYIRSLFNEQKYICDEITMEA
;
A
#
# COMPACT_ATOMS: atom_id res chain seq x y z
N MET A 1 -2.00 21.64 -11.69
CA MET A 1 -3.22 22.49 -11.65
C MET A 1 -3.15 23.47 -12.79
N TRP A 2 -4.20 23.58 -13.61
CA TRP A 2 -4.30 24.54 -14.70
C TRP A 2 -5.01 25.79 -14.19
N ALA A 3 -4.47 26.97 -14.45
CA ALA A 3 -5.09 28.25 -14.13
C ALA A 3 -5.06 29.14 -15.36
N LEU A 4 -6.01 30.07 -15.49
CA LEU A 4 -5.99 31.06 -16.56
C LEU A 4 -4.73 31.92 -16.45
N LYS A 5 -4.11 32.24 -17.58
CA LYS A 5 -2.92 33.08 -17.63
C LYS A 5 -3.21 34.42 -16.94
N GLY A 6 -2.41 34.77 -15.95
CA GLY A 6 -2.58 35.99 -15.16
C GLY A 6 -3.34 35.87 -13.86
N THR A 7 -3.91 34.67 -13.54
CA THR A 7 -4.52 34.41 -12.25
C THR A 7 -3.59 33.58 -11.35
N LYS A 8 -3.48 33.95 -10.07
CA LYS A 8 -2.81 33.11 -9.06
C LYS A 8 -3.88 32.20 -8.48
N PRO A 9 -3.79 30.88 -8.66
CA PRO A 9 -4.73 29.98 -8.02
C PRO A 9 -4.58 30.09 -6.50
N ILE A 10 -5.66 30.46 -5.82
CA ILE A 10 -5.71 30.47 -4.35
C ILE A 10 -6.08 29.07 -3.92
N LEU A 11 -5.11 28.32 -3.42
CA LEU A 11 -5.35 27.06 -2.74
C LEU A 11 -5.74 27.37 -1.30
N ARG A 12 -6.99 27.07 -0.97
CA ARG A 12 -7.39 27.02 0.43
C ARG A 12 -6.73 25.78 1.02
N THR A 13 -5.82 25.97 1.97
CA THR A 13 -5.21 24.88 2.71
C THR A 13 -5.84 24.82 4.08
N PHE A 14 -6.12 23.62 4.51
CA PHE A 14 -6.50 23.29 5.84
C PHE A 14 -5.27 23.47 6.75
N ASN A 15 -5.35 24.39 7.69
CA ASN A 15 -4.21 24.75 8.55
C ASN A 15 -4.15 23.79 9.76
N SER A 16 -3.92 22.51 9.49
CA SER A 16 -3.77 21.49 10.50
C SER A 16 -2.36 20.87 10.38
N HIS A 17 -1.71 20.72 11.53
CA HIS A 17 -0.47 19.95 11.66
C HIS A 17 -0.73 18.43 11.77
N GLU A 18 -1.98 18.00 11.61
CA GLU A 18 -2.37 16.61 11.69
C GLU A 18 -1.84 15.82 10.49
N LYS A 19 -1.33 14.62 10.76
CA LYS A 19 -0.76 13.72 9.76
C LYS A 19 -1.53 12.41 9.74
N VAL A 20 -1.66 11.84 8.55
CA VAL A 20 -2.16 10.48 8.37
C VAL A 20 -1.01 9.64 7.85
N ASN A 21 -0.65 8.60 8.60
CA ASN A 21 0.23 7.55 8.11
C ASN A 21 -0.62 6.34 7.78
N VAL A 22 -0.39 5.78 6.60
CA VAL A 22 -1.10 4.60 6.11
C VAL A 22 -0.06 3.55 5.73
N VAL A 23 -0.25 2.34 6.21
CA VAL A 23 0.44 1.15 5.69
C VAL A 23 -0.56 0.36 4.87
N GLY A 24 -0.11 -0.21 3.77
CA GLY A 24 -0.96 -0.99 2.89
C GLY A 24 -0.24 -2.11 2.18
N ALA A 25 -1.01 -3.07 1.72
CA ALA A 25 -0.60 -4.13 0.80
C ALA A 25 -1.68 -4.32 -0.26
N ILE A 26 -1.29 -4.75 -1.45
CA ILE A 26 -2.22 -5.03 -2.56
C ILE A 26 -2.07 -6.47 -3.01
N ASN A 27 -3.20 -7.09 -3.32
CA ASN A 27 -3.27 -8.44 -3.87
C ASN A 27 -3.93 -8.38 -5.25
N PRO A 28 -3.15 -8.49 -6.35
CA PRO A 28 -3.68 -8.40 -7.70
C PRO A 28 -4.59 -9.56 -8.08
N PHE A 29 -4.40 -10.73 -7.48
CA PHE A 29 -5.20 -11.92 -7.78
C PHE A 29 -6.63 -11.79 -7.26
N GLU A 30 -6.79 -11.15 -6.11
CA GLU A 30 -8.10 -10.91 -5.48
C GLU A 30 -8.65 -9.51 -5.82
N ASP A 31 -7.88 -8.67 -6.54
CA ASP A 31 -8.20 -7.26 -6.81
C ASP A 31 -8.47 -6.47 -5.51
N GLU A 32 -7.69 -6.73 -4.48
CA GLU A 32 -7.91 -6.23 -3.14
C GLU A 32 -6.69 -5.51 -2.56
N GLY A 33 -6.95 -4.40 -1.88
CA GLY A 33 -5.97 -3.70 -1.05
C GLY A 33 -6.37 -3.75 0.42
N ILE A 34 -5.39 -4.01 1.27
CA ILE A 34 -5.52 -3.96 2.72
C ILE A 34 -4.78 -2.74 3.20
N TYR A 35 -5.45 -1.89 3.98
CA TYR A 35 -4.91 -0.63 4.46
C TYR A 35 -5.14 -0.49 5.96
N ALA A 36 -4.17 0.10 6.66
CA ALA A 36 -4.31 0.43 8.06
C ALA A 36 -3.75 1.83 8.35
N TYR A 37 -4.51 2.59 9.14
CA TYR A 37 -4.01 3.84 9.73
C TYR A 37 -3.10 3.50 10.90
N ILE A 38 -1.92 4.13 10.94
CA ILE A 38 -0.92 3.93 11.98
C ILE A 38 -0.42 5.29 12.47
N ASP A 39 -0.03 5.39 13.74
CA ASP A 39 0.54 6.62 14.27
C ASP A 39 1.97 6.83 13.74
N THR A 40 2.75 5.77 13.70
CA THR A 40 4.14 5.79 13.25
C THR A 40 4.50 4.47 12.57
N LEU A 41 5.24 4.55 11.46
CA LEU A 41 5.78 3.35 10.82
C LEU A 41 7.01 2.87 11.62
N ASN A 42 6.80 1.85 12.43
CA ASN A 42 7.83 1.16 13.19
C ASN A 42 7.64 -0.36 13.11
N ALA A 43 8.62 -1.11 13.59
CA ALA A 43 8.60 -2.58 13.51
C ALA A 43 7.36 -3.20 14.18
N LYS A 44 6.90 -2.67 15.31
CA LYS A 44 5.73 -3.17 16.04
C LYS A 44 4.44 -2.98 15.24
N ASN A 45 4.23 -1.77 14.69
CA ASN A 45 3.04 -1.48 13.89
C ASN A 45 3.07 -2.24 12.57
N PHE A 46 4.25 -2.42 11.98
CA PHE A 46 4.43 -3.28 10.81
C PHE A 46 4.12 -4.74 11.12
N GLU A 47 4.62 -5.29 12.23
CA GLU A 47 4.26 -6.64 12.70
C GLU A 47 2.76 -6.81 12.86
N THR A 48 2.09 -5.84 13.51
CA THR A 48 0.63 -5.88 13.69
C THR A 48 -0.11 -5.92 12.35
N PHE A 49 0.39 -5.18 11.36
CA PHE A 49 -0.17 -5.20 10.01
C PHE A 49 0.03 -6.55 9.32
N VAL A 50 1.24 -7.12 9.39
CA VAL A 50 1.55 -8.44 8.81
C VAL A 50 0.73 -9.55 9.50
N ARG A 51 0.52 -9.49 10.82
CA ARG A 51 -0.35 -10.45 11.53
C ARG A 51 -1.75 -10.49 10.95
N LYS A 52 -2.35 -9.34 10.64
CA LYS A 52 -3.67 -9.28 9.98
C LYS A 52 -3.65 -9.95 8.62
N ILE A 53 -2.62 -9.74 7.81
CA ILE A 53 -2.48 -10.39 6.49
C ILE A 53 -2.39 -11.91 6.66
N VAL A 54 -1.59 -12.39 7.61
CA VAL A 54 -1.46 -13.82 7.90
C VAL A 54 -2.79 -14.43 8.38
N GLU A 55 -3.53 -13.71 9.21
CA GLU A 55 -4.86 -14.16 9.69
C GLU A 55 -5.88 -14.23 8.56
N MET A 56 -5.85 -13.29 7.62
CA MET A 56 -6.79 -13.26 6.49
C MET A 56 -6.48 -14.32 5.44
N TYR A 57 -5.23 -14.49 5.06
CA TYR A 57 -4.85 -15.32 3.91
C TYR A 57 -4.06 -16.58 4.26
N GLY A 58 -3.33 -16.60 5.36
CA GLY A 58 -2.42 -17.68 5.72
C GLY A 58 -3.09 -18.98 6.19
N LYS A 59 -4.42 -19.07 6.16
CA LYS A 59 -5.15 -20.29 6.54
C LYS A 59 -5.22 -21.32 5.42
N SER A 60 -5.31 -20.88 4.18
CA SER A 60 -5.54 -21.72 3.01
C SER A 60 -4.33 -21.80 2.06
N ARG A 61 -3.39 -20.87 2.17
CA ARG A 61 -2.24 -20.76 1.27
C ARG A 61 -1.07 -20.06 1.96
N LYS A 62 0.15 -20.29 1.48
CA LYS A 62 1.31 -19.52 1.89
C LYS A 62 1.26 -18.15 1.19
N VAL A 63 1.49 -17.09 1.96
CA VAL A 63 1.49 -15.70 1.48
C VAL A 63 2.92 -15.24 1.29
N PHE A 64 3.24 -14.73 0.11
CA PHE A 64 4.51 -14.06 -0.19
C PHE A 64 4.23 -12.56 -0.27
N MET A 65 4.87 -11.79 0.58
CA MET A 65 4.73 -10.34 0.61
C MET A 65 5.99 -9.68 0.06
N PHE A 66 5.85 -9.06 -1.10
CA PHE A 66 6.93 -8.30 -1.74
C PHE A 66 6.97 -6.89 -1.16
N LEU A 67 8.14 -6.40 -0.79
CA LEU A 67 8.30 -5.09 -0.17
C LEU A 67 9.68 -4.49 -0.47
N ASP A 68 9.79 -3.19 -0.30
CA ASP A 68 11.06 -2.48 -0.41
C ASP A 68 12.02 -2.81 0.75
N ASN A 69 13.26 -2.34 0.62
CA ASN A 69 14.31 -2.55 1.62
C ASN A 69 14.29 -1.52 2.76
N ALA A 70 13.13 -0.98 3.16
CA ALA A 70 13.05 -0.05 4.27
C ALA A 70 13.57 -0.68 5.58
N ARG A 71 14.29 0.11 6.37
CA ARG A 71 14.94 -0.37 7.61
C ARG A 71 13.96 -0.96 8.63
N SER A 72 12.73 -0.46 8.65
CA SER A 72 11.65 -0.98 9.53
C SER A 72 11.30 -2.43 9.22
N HIS A 73 11.46 -2.88 7.96
CA HIS A 73 11.15 -4.22 7.51
C HIS A 73 12.22 -5.25 7.90
N HIS A 74 13.45 -4.79 8.12
CA HIS A 74 14.58 -5.63 8.55
C HIS A 74 14.79 -5.67 10.07
N ALA A 75 13.87 -5.09 10.86
CA ALA A 75 14.06 -5.00 12.30
C ALA A 75 14.17 -6.40 12.94
N LYS A 76 15.21 -6.62 13.74
CA LYS A 76 15.42 -7.88 14.49
C LYS A 76 14.20 -8.28 15.33
N LEU A 77 13.42 -7.29 15.76
CA LEU A 77 12.19 -7.50 16.52
C LEU A 77 11.15 -8.35 15.76
N LEU A 78 11.15 -8.32 14.42
CA LEU A 78 10.21 -9.09 13.59
C LEU A 78 10.59 -10.57 13.46
N GLN A 79 11.86 -10.92 13.66
CA GLN A 79 12.36 -12.26 13.39
C GLN A 79 11.63 -13.38 14.16
N PRO A 80 11.34 -13.26 15.49
CA PRO A 80 10.62 -14.30 16.21
C PRO A 80 9.22 -14.53 15.67
N PHE A 81 8.55 -13.45 15.26
CA PHE A 81 7.23 -13.56 14.65
C PHE A 81 7.28 -14.22 13.26
N LEU A 82 8.17 -13.74 12.39
CA LEU A 82 8.32 -14.29 11.03
C LEU A 82 8.66 -15.79 11.06
N GLU A 83 9.55 -16.18 11.98
CA GLU A 83 9.88 -17.60 12.18
C GLU A 83 8.67 -18.42 12.61
N SER A 84 7.83 -17.88 13.50
CA SER A 84 6.61 -18.57 13.96
C SER A 84 5.57 -18.80 12.87
N VAL A 85 5.61 -17.99 11.79
CA VAL A 85 4.63 -18.05 10.69
C VAL A 85 5.25 -18.49 9.35
N ARG A 86 6.52 -18.90 9.31
CA ARG A 86 7.27 -19.25 8.08
C ARG A 86 6.56 -20.21 7.13
N ASN A 87 5.74 -21.09 7.67
CA ASN A 87 4.97 -22.04 6.89
C ASN A 87 3.75 -21.41 6.17
N LYS A 88 3.36 -20.20 6.60
CA LYS A 88 2.16 -19.49 6.12
C LYS A 88 2.49 -18.16 5.46
N PHE A 89 3.66 -17.61 5.75
CA PHE A 89 4.02 -16.26 5.33
C PHE A 89 5.54 -16.12 5.12
N GLU A 90 5.90 -15.35 4.10
CA GLU A 90 7.30 -15.04 3.77
C GLU A 90 7.41 -13.60 3.25
N LEU A 91 8.43 -12.87 3.73
CA LEU A 91 8.81 -11.57 3.20
C LEU A 91 9.82 -11.75 2.07
N VAL A 92 9.53 -11.14 0.92
CA VAL A 92 10.42 -11.12 -0.25
C VAL A 92 10.82 -9.68 -0.50
N PHE A 93 12.11 -9.39 -0.35
CA PHE A 93 12.62 -8.04 -0.56
C PHE A 93 12.91 -7.77 -2.03
N LEU A 94 12.36 -6.65 -2.53
CA LEU A 94 12.65 -6.19 -3.89
C LEU A 94 14.12 -5.77 -4.00
N PRO A 95 14.73 -5.90 -5.20
CA PRO A 95 16.07 -5.40 -5.42
C PRO A 95 16.19 -3.91 -5.07
N PRO A 96 17.34 -3.45 -4.57
CA PRO A 96 17.59 -2.04 -4.36
C PRO A 96 17.42 -1.24 -5.66
N TYR A 97 16.93 -0.01 -5.55
CA TYR A 97 16.74 0.90 -6.69
C TYR A 97 15.82 0.39 -7.81
N SER A 98 14.82 -0.40 -7.47
CA SER A 98 13.83 -0.93 -8.42
C SER A 98 12.41 -0.39 -8.13
N PRO A 99 12.18 0.93 -8.23
CA PRO A 99 10.87 1.53 -7.95
C PRO A 99 9.79 1.01 -8.91
N ASP A 100 10.18 0.64 -10.13
CA ASP A 100 9.26 0.10 -11.14
C ASP A 100 8.63 -1.25 -10.75
N LEU A 101 9.16 -1.91 -9.73
CA LEU A 101 8.63 -3.17 -9.21
C LEU A 101 7.63 -2.99 -8.06
N SER A 102 7.42 -1.75 -7.60
CA SER A 102 6.52 -1.43 -6.48
C SER A 102 5.20 -0.87 -7.00
N GLU A 103 4.31 -1.73 -7.48
CA GLU A 103 3.02 -1.31 -8.05
C GLU A 103 2.13 -0.57 -7.04
N ILE A 104 2.31 -0.79 -5.76
CA ILE A 104 1.58 -0.05 -4.73
C ILE A 104 1.89 1.46 -4.74
N GLU A 105 3.05 1.87 -5.25
CA GLU A 105 3.38 3.29 -5.36
C GLU A 105 2.48 4.01 -6.37
N LYS A 106 2.10 3.37 -7.46
CA LYS A 106 1.14 3.92 -8.43
C LYS A 106 -0.21 4.15 -7.76
N LEU A 107 -0.65 3.20 -6.96
CA LEU A 107 -1.88 3.35 -6.16
C LEU A 107 -1.79 4.53 -5.19
N TRP A 108 -0.65 4.68 -4.48
CA TRP A 108 -0.44 5.83 -3.59
C TRP A 108 -0.48 7.16 -4.32
N GLN A 109 0.13 7.24 -5.51
CA GLN A 109 0.11 8.47 -6.33
C GLN A 109 -1.31 8.82 -6.76
N GLU A 110 -2.09 7.85 -7.19
CA GLU A 110 -3.47 8.09 -7.61
C GLU A 110 -4.36 8.51 -6.43
N ILE A 111 -4.28 7.83 -5.29
CA ILE A 111 -5.01 8.22 -4.08
C ILE A 111 -4.61 9.64 -3.63
N LYS A 112 -3.32 9.99 -3.68
CA LYS A 112 -2.87 11.36 -3.36
C LYS A 112 -3.42 12.37 -4.36
N SER A 113 -3.42 12.05 -5.64
CA SER A 113 -3.96 12.93 -6.68
C SER A 113 -5.45 13.20 -6.45
N GLU A 114 -6.20 12.17 -6.13
CA GLU A 114 -7.65 12.24 -5.94
C GLU A 114 -8.04 12.95 -4.63
N VAL A 115 -7.37 12.61 -3.52
CA VAL A 115 -7.81 13.00 -2.18
C VAL A 115 -7.01 14.16 -1.61
N VAL A 116 -5.73 14.31 -1.98
CA VAL A 116 -4.85 15.31 -1.36
C VAL A 116 -4.71 16.55 -2.25
N TYR A 117 -4.44 16.36 -3.55
CA TYR A 117 -4.02 17.49 -4.40
C TYR A 117 -5.19 18.25 -5.01
N ASN A 118 -6.34 17.61 -5.20
CA ASN A 118 -7.48 18.18 -5.94
C ASN A 118 -8.74 18.36 -5.07
N ALA A 119 -8.62 18.23 -3.75
CA ALA A 119 -9.76 18.32 -2.85
C ALA A 119 -9.46 19.25 -1.66
N PHE A 120 -10.51 19.91 -1.17
CA PHE A 120 -10.49 20.69 0.05
C PHE A 120 -11.47 20.08 1.06
N TYR A 121 -11.04 20.02 2.30
CA TYR A 121 -11.84 19.47 3.40
C TYR A 121 -12.00 20.51 4.50
N ASN A 122 -13.18 20.56 5.10
CA ASN A 122 -13.45 21.48 6.23
C ASN A 122 -12.82 20.98 7.53
N THR A 123 -12.74 19.66 7.69
CA THR A 123 -12.18 19.04 8.89
C THR A 123 -11.21 17.91 8.50
N PHE A 124 -10.33 17.57 9.43
CA PHE A 124 -9.44 16.41 9.28
C PHE A 124 -10.21 15.08 9.21
N ALA A 125 -11.35 15.01 9.90
CA ALA A 125 -12.23 13.85 9.82
C ALA A 125 -12.82 13.68 8.42
N ASP A 126 -13.21 14.76 7.74
CA ASP A 126 -13.69 14.71 6.35
C ASP A 126 -12.60 14.19 5.40
N PHE A 127 -11.36 14.66 5.59
CA PHE A 127 -10.22 14.16 4.85
C PHE A 127 -10.00 12.65 5.05
N LYS A 128 -9.98 12.17 6.31
CA LYS A 128 -9.84 10.73 6.60
C LYS A 128 -10.98 9.91 6.01
N ASN A 129 -12.19 10.42 6.05
CA ASN A 129 -13.36 9.76 5.46
C ASN A 129 -13.23 9.67 3.92
N ALA A 130 -12.78 10.74 3.27
CA ALA A 130 -12.54 10.74 1.84
C ALA A 130 -11.44 9.74 1.44
N LEU A 131 -10.35 9.70 2.20
CA LEU A 131 -9.26 8.75 2.01
C LEU A 131 -9.75 7.30 2.15
N THR A 132 -10.54 7.01 3.18
CA THR A 132 -11.13 5.69 3.39
C THR A 132 -12.05 5.29 2.23
N ARG A 133 -12.87 6.23 1.72
CA ARG A 133 -13.73 5.97 0.56
C ARG A 133 -12.92 5.72 -0.72
N ALA A 134 -11.83 6.46 -0.92
CA ALA A 134 -10.95 6.26 -2.06
C ALA A 134 -10.34 4.85 -2.07
N PHE A 135 -9.81 4.38 -0.94
CA PHE A 135 -9.31 3.01 -0.81
C PHE A 135 -10.40 1.97 -1.12
N ARG A 136 -11.59 2.13 -0.54
CA ARG A 136 -12.70 1.19 -0.76
C ARG A 136 -13.13 1.10 -2.23
N ARG A 137 -13.09 2.23 -2.96
CA ARG A 137 -13.42 2.23 -4.40
C ARG A 137 -12.42 1.49 -5.25
N LYS A 138 -11.16 1.41 -4.82
CA LYS A 138 -10.12 0.69 -5.57
C LYS A 138 -10.21 -0.83 -5.39
N ASN A 139 -10.77 -1.28 -4.28
CA ASN A 139 -10.98 -2.71 -4.05
C ASN A 139 -12.11 -3.25 -4.94
N ASN A 140 -11.91 -4.42 -5.52
CA ASN A 140 -12.87 -5.14 -6.38
C ASN A 140 -13.38 -4.30 -7.58
N SER A 141 -12.59 -3.34 -8.04
CA SER A 141 -12.93 -2.47 -9.18
C SER A 141 -12.20 -2.85 -10.48
N GLY A 142 -11.35 -3.86 -10.43
CA GLY A 142 -10.40 -4.21 -11.48
C GLY A 142 -9.14 -3.33 -11.49
N TYR A 143 -9.12 -2.26 -10.69
CA TYR A 143 -8.02 -1.30 -10.70
C TYR A 143 -6.70 -1.91 -10.19
N ILE A 144 -6.72 -2.59 -9.03
CA ILE A 144 -5.50 -3.18 -8.46
C ILE A 144 -4.95 -4.24 -9.41
N ARG A 145 -5.82 -5.07 -9.98
CA ARG A 145 -5.42 -6.06 -10.99
C ARG A 145 -4.80 -5.41 -12.22
N SER A 146 -5.34 -4.29 -12.69
CA SER A 146 -4.83 -3.58 -13.87
C SER A 146 -3.41 -3.05 -13.70
N LEU A 147 -2.98 -2.72 -12.46
CA LEU A 147 -1.62 -2.28 -12.18
C LEU A 147 -0.57 -3.32 -12.57
N PHE A 148 -0.93 -4.61 -12.56
CA PHE A 148 -0.05 -5.74 -12.89
C PHE A 148 -0.22 -6.24 -14.31
N ASN A 149 -1.28 -5.84 -15.04
CA ASN A 149 -1.55 -6.29 -16.40
C ASN A 149 -0.75 -5.55 -17.49
N GLU A 150 -0.03 -4.48 -17.14
CA GLU A 150 0.87 -3.79 -18.06
C GLU A 150 2.15 -4.60 -18.23
N GLN A 151 2.08 -5.70 -18.96
CA GLN A 151 3.15 -6.50 -19.62
C GLN A 151 4.56 -6.63 -18.97
N LYS A 152 4.77 -6.20 -17.74
CA LYS A 152 6.07 -6.26 -17.06
C LYS A 152 6.34 -7.56 -16.31
N TYR A 153 5.32 -8.37 -16.10
CA TYR A 153 5.44 -9.62 -15.35
C TYR A 153 4.87 -10.77 -16.18
N ILE A 154 5.54 -11.10 -17.27
CA ILE A 154 5.47 -12.46 -17.78
C ILE A 154 6.21 -13.29 -16.74
N CYS A 155 5.47 -13.85 -15.79
CA CYS A 155 5.93 -15.06 -15.15
C CYS A 155 5.95 -16.11 -16.25
N ASP A 156 7.09 -16.29 -16.92
CA ASP A 156 7.36 -17.54 -17.57
C ASP A 156 7.07 -18.63 -16.55
N GLU A 157 6.19 -19.53 -16.90
CA GLU A 157 5.84 -20.68 -16.09
C GLU A 157 7.14 -21.27 -15.55
N ILE A 158 7.36 -21.10 -14.25
CA ILE A 158 8.34 -21.91 -13.57
C ILE A 158 7.71 -23.29 -13.56
N THR A 159 7.96 -24.04 -14.61
CA THR A 159 7.79 -25.49 -14.62
C THR A 159 8.67 -26.02 -13.49
N MET A 160 8.05 -26.25 -12.34
CA MET A 160 8.66 -27.09 -11.32
C MET A 160 8.62 -28.51 -11.87
N GLU A 161 9.68 -28.87 -12.61
CA GLU A 161 9.96 -30.28 -12.83
C GLU A 161 10.30 -30.91 -11.49
N ALA A 162 9.56 -31.97 -11.20
CA ALA A 162 9.61 -32.77 -9.99
C ALA A 162 10.96 -33.48 -9.81
#